data_37bafd168911c09827076be30018e4f9
#
_entry.id   37bafd168911c09827076be30018e4f9
#
_cell.length_a   1.000
_cell.length_b   1.000
_cell.length_c   1.000
_cell.angle_alpha   90.00
_cell.angle_beta   90.00
_cell.angle_gamma   90.00
#
_symmetry.space_group_name_H-M   'P 1'
#
loop_
_entity.id
_entity.type
_entity.pdbx_description
1 polymer ?
#
loop_
_entity_poly.entity_id
_entity_poly.type
_entity_poly.pdbx_seq_one_letter_code
_entity_poly.pdbx_strand_id
1 'polypeptide(L)'
;MKSLAVRDLRKRYRNREVVKGVSLGIAPGEVVGLLGPNGAGKTTIFYMIVGLVRPDTGTVLFNGEDITRLPMHRRARMGLGYLPQEPSVFRKLTVRENILAFLEETSLSKGEREERLRELLAEMRISHVEETMGYSLSGGERRRVEIARSLVISPEFLLLDEPFAGIDPISVADLQKVILGLKGKGIGVIITDHNVRDTLTVCDRAYIISEGEILLEGNPEEIASSPRVREIYLGEQFSL
;
A
#
# COMPACT_ATOMS: atom_id res chain seq x y z
N MET A 1 4.93 -3.16 -21.33
CA MET A 1 3.76 -3.40 -20.47
C MET A 1 3.88 -2.50 -19.25
N LYS A 2 2.76 -1.92 -18.78
CA LYS A 2 2.74 -1.19 -17.52
C LYS A 2 3.05 -2.16 -16.37
N SER A 3 3.96 -1.79 -15.47
CA SER A 3 4.32 -2.61 -14.29
C SER A 3 5.13 -1.81 -13.29
N LEU A 4 5.03 -2.17 -12.02
CA LEU A 4 5.98 -1.75 -11.00
C LEU A 4 6.79 -3.01 -10.62
N ALA A 5 8.10 -2.92 -10.68
CA ALA A 5 8.98 -4.06 -10.38
C ALA A 5 10.23 -3.62 -9.64
N VAL A 6 10.78 -4.53 -8.85
CA VAL A 6 12.10 -4.39 -8.27
C VAL A 6 12.96 -5.59 -8.64
N ARG A 7 14.26 -5.36 -8.82
CA ARG A 7 15.21 -6.41 -9.22
C ARG A 7 16.44 -6.35 -8.32
N ASP A 8 16.73 -7.45 -7.68
CA ASP A 8 17.91 -7.70 -6.81
C ASP A 8 18.15 -6.56 -5.80
N LEU A 9 17.07 -6.06 -5.16
CA LEU A 9 17.19 -5.00 -4.16
C LEU A 9 17.97 -5.49 -2.95
N ARG A 10 19.02 -4.74 -2.56
CA ARG A 10 19.78 -4.97 -1.36
C ARG A 10 19.86 -3.72 -0.51
N LYS A 11 19.82 -3.91 0.80
CA LYS A 11 19.97 -2.83 1.77
C LYS A 11 20.63 -3.31 3.03
N ARG A 12 21.69 -2.59 3.41
CA ARG A 12 22.42 -2.80 4.67
C ARG A 12 22.30 -1.55 5.54
N TYR A 13 22.07 -1.75 6.82
CA TYR A 13 22.18 -0.72 7.84
C TYR A 13 23.32 -1.11 8.81
N ARG A 14 24.37 -0.31 8.84
CA ARG A 14 25.61 -0.62 9.60
C ARG A 14 26.13 -2.02 9.19
N ASN A 15 26.14 -2.97 10.14
CA ASN A 15 26.64 -4.32 9.91
C ASN A 15 25.56 -5.36 9.56
N ARG A 16 24.27 -4.95 9.50
CA ARG A 16 23.16 -5.87 9.21
C ARG A 16 22.62 -5.64 7.81
N GLU A 17 22.65 -6.66 6.98
CA GLU A 17 21.93 -6.68 5.71
C GLU A 17 20.45 -7.02 5.98
N VAL A 18 19.57 -6.06 5.69
CA VAL A 18 18.14 -6.15 6.00
C VAL A 18 17.34 -6.62 4.78
N VAL A 19 17.82 -6.33 3.57
CA VAL A 19 17.25 -6.83 2.31
C VAL A 19 18.38 -7.42 1.48
N LYS A 20 18.21 -8.67 1.03
CA LYS A 20 19.29 -9.51 0.51
C LYS A 20 18.98 -10.02 -0.90
N GLY A 21 18.73 -9.13 -1.85
CA GLY A 21 18.49 -9.50 -3.26
C GLY A 21 17.02 -9.78 -3.58
N VAL A 22 16.12 -8.97 -3.04
CA VAL A 22 14.68 -9.10 -3.28
C VAL A 22 14.32 -8.65 -4.69
N SER A 23 13.59 -9.51 -5.40
CA SER A 23 12.95 -9.21 -6.69
C SER A 23 11.46 -9.50 -6.60
N LEU A 24 10.62 -8.52 -6.94
CA LEU A 24 9.17 -8.67 -6.99
C LEU A 24 8.58 -7.76 -8.07
N GLY A 25 7.35 -8.01 -8.46
CA GLY A 25 6.67 -7.19 -9.44
C GLY A 25 5.17 -7.17 -9.22
N ILE A 26 4.48 -6.22 -9.85
CA ILE A 26 3.02 -6.08 -9.85
C ILE A 26 2.55 -5.51 -11.18
N ALA A 27 1.43 -6.02 -11.68
CA ALA A 27 0.71 -5.50 -12.84
C ALA A 27 -0.40 -4.51 -12.42
N PRO A 28 -0.86 -3.63 -13.33
CA PRO A 28 -2.07 -2.84 -13.11
C PRO A 28 -3.28 -3.74 -12.85
N GLY A 29 -4.13 -3.34 -11.89
CA GLY A 29 -5.30 -4.13 -11.52
C GLY A 29 -4.99 -5.45 -10.81
N GLU A 30 -3.83 -5.55 -10.20
CA GLU A 30 -3.43 -6.68 -9.37
C GLU A 30 -3.29 -6.24 -7.91
N VAL A 31 -3.63 -7.12 -6.96
CA VAL A 31 -3.35 -6.93 -5.54
C VAL A 31 -2.31 -7.94 -5.10
N VAL A 32 -1.17 -7.45 -4.61
CA VAL A 32 -0.03 -8.27 -4.19
C VAL A 32 0.26 -8.07 -2.72
N GLY A 33 0.30 -9.16 -1.95
CA GLY A 33 0.74 -9.15 -0.57
C GLY A 33 2.27 -9.19 -0.44
N LEU A 34 2.84 -8.39 0.47
CA LEU A 34 4.23 -8.49 0.90
C LEU A 34 4.24 -8.83 2.38
N LEU A 35 4.29 -10.11 2.72
CA LEU A 35 4.02 -10.64 4.04
C LEU A 35 5.28 -11.27 4.66
N GLY A 36 5.29 -11.44 5.98
CA GLY A 36 6.39 -12.03 6.70
C GLY A 36 6.50 -11.51 8.13
N PRO A 37 7.34 -12.12 8.96
CA PRO A 37 7.50 -11.75 10.37
C PRO A 37 8.03 -10.32 10.55
N ASN A 38 7.93 -9.82 11.78
CA ASN A 38 8.50 -8.52 12.13
C ASN A 38 10.02 -8.53 11.93
N GLY A 39 10.54 -7.44 11.35
CA GLY A 39 11.97 -7.32 11.03
C GLY A 39 12.43 -8.09 9.78
N ALA A 40 11.53 -8.71 9.02
CA ALA A 40 11.87 -9.41 7.77
C ALA A 40 12.33 -8.48 6.62
N GLY A 41 12.13 -7.16 6.73
CA GLY A 41 12.57 -6.19 5.72
C GLY A 41 11.43 -5.52 4.91
N LYS A 42 10.15 -5.85 5.16
CA LYS A 42 8.98 -5.36 4.42
C LYS A 42 8.95 -3.84 4.27
N THR A 43 8.97 -3.10 5.38
CA THR A 43 8.94 -1.62 5.38
C THR A 43 10.17 -1.02 4.67
N THR A 44 11.34 -1.66 4.81
CA THR A 44 12.55 -1.20 4.08
C THR A 44 12.37 -1.35 2.57
N ILE A 45 11.76 -2.45 2.11
CA ILE A 45 11.45 -2.65 0.68
C ILE A 45 10.44 -1.59 0.21
N PHE A 46 9.36 -1.33 0.95
CA PHE A 46 8.41 -0.26 0.67
C PHE A 46 9.12 1.09 0.55
N TYR A 47 9.97 1.44 1.51
CA TYR A 47 10.72 2.70 1.49
C TYR A 47 11.66 2.81 0.29
N MET A 48 12.25 1.69 -0.15
CA MET A 48 13.06 1.70 -1.37
C MET A 48 12.19 1.88 -2.63
N ILE A 49 11.01 1.26 -2.68
CA ILE A 49 10.07 1.40 -3.81
C ILE A 49 9.53 2.84 -3.90
N VAL A 50 9.14 3.46 -2.79
CA VAL A 50 8.59 4.82 -2.80
C VAL A 50 9.67 5.91 -2.88
N GLY A 51 10.94 5.57 -2.65
CA GLY A 51 12.07 6.50 -2.74
C GLY A 51 12.39 7.28 -1.48
N LEU A 52 11.93 6.79 -0.31
CA LEU A 52 12.34 7.29 1.01
C LEU A 52 13.71 6.78 1.42
N VAL A 53 14.06 5.56 1.01
CA VAL A 53 15.37 4.94 1.22
C VAL A 53 15.96 4.55 -0.12
N ARG A 54 17.24 4.84 -0.31
CA ARG A 54 17.97 4.39 -1.50
C ARG A 54 18.51 2.97 -1.28
N PRO A 55 18.26 2.02 -2.21
CA PRO A 55 18.92 0.71 -2.16
C PRO A 55 20.44 0.86 -2.34
N ASP A 56 21.20 -0.08 -1.77
CA ASP A 56 22.65 -0.13 -1.96
C ASP A 56 22.98 -0.73 -3.32
N THR A 57 22.23 -1.74 -3.76
CA THR A 57 22.24 -2.32 -5.12
C THR A 57 20.82 -2.69 -5.56
N GLY A 58 20.69 -3.05 -6.84
CA GLY A 58 19.42 -3.38 -7.45
C GLY A 58 18.69 -2.17 -8.05
N THR A 59 17.52 -2.41 -8.65
CA THR A 59 16.77 -1.40 -9.41
C THR A 59 15.29 -1.43 -9.05
N VAL A 60 14.66 -0.25 -9.09
CA VAL A 60 13.22 -0.05 -9.04
C VAL A 60 12.77 0.41 -10.41
N LEU A 61 11.88 -0.33 -11.06
CA LEU A 61 11.37 -0.07 -12.40
C LEU A 61 9.89 0.30 -12.35
N PHE A 62 9.53 1.43 -12.95
CA PHE A 62 8.15 1.87 -13.14
C PHE A 62 7.86 1.95 -14.64
N ASN A 63 6.95 1.11 -15.14
CA ASN A 63 6.64 0.99 -16.57
C ASN A 63 7.89 0.75 -17.46
N GLY A 64 8.89 0.04 -16.91
CA GLY A 64 10.15 -0.25 -17.57
C GLY A 64 11.22 0.84 -17.42
N GLU A 65 10.89 2.02 -16.90
CA GLU A 65 11.84 3.09 -16.59
C GLU A 65 12.51 2.86 -15.22
N ASP A 66 13.82 3.04 -15.15
CA ASP A 66 14.58 2.97 -13.89
C ASP A 66 14.37 4.25 -13.07
N ILE A 67 13.59 4.12 -11.98
CA ILE A 67 13.28 5.20 -11.04
C ILE A 67 14.11 5.11 -9.75
N THR A 68 15.10 4.24 -9.67
CA THR A 68 15.87 3.94 -8.45
C THR A 68 16.44 5.19 -7.78
N ARG A 69 16.88 6.16 -8.59
CA ARG A 69 17.48 7.41 -8.11
C ARG A 69 16.50 8.58 -7.98
N LEU A 70 15.25 8.41 -8.41
CA LEU A 70 14.25 9.46 -8.32
C LEU A 70 13.76 9.62 -6.87
N PRO A 71 13.64 10.84 -6.36
CA PRO A 71 13.07 11.10 -5.04
C PRO A 71 11.56 10.83 -5.04
N MET A 72 10.99 10.59 -3.85
CA MET A 72 9.59 10.20 -3.64
C MET A 72 8.60 11.12 -4.38
N HIS A 73 8.77 12.45 -4.33
CA HIS A 73 7.85 13.38 -4.97
C HIS A 73 7.80 13.24 -6.51
N ARG A 74 8.91 12.85 -7.15
CA ARG A 74 8.93 12.56 -8.60
C ARG A 74 8.22 11.25 -8.91
N ARG A 75 8.45 10.21 -8.08
CA ARG A 75 7.73 8.92 -8.23
C ARG A 75 6.23 9.10 -8.04
N ALA A 76 5.81 9.93 -7.08
CA ALA A 76 4.41 10.26 -6.87
C ALA A 76 3.78 10.91 -8.12
N ARG A 77 4.48 11.86 -8.77
CA ARG A 77 4.01 12.50 -10.02
C ARG A 77 3.96 11.53 -11.21
N MET A 78 4.69 10.43 -11.17
CA MET A 78 4.62 9.36 -12.17
C MET A 78 3.44 8.42 -11.92
N GLY A 79 2.74 8.53 -10.79
CA GLY A 79 1.59 7.70 -10.46
C GLY A 79 1.88 6.60 -9.42
N LEU A 80 2.91 6.78 -8.56
CA LEU A 80 3.18 5.88 -7.44
C LEU A 80 2.66 6.47 -6.14
N GLY A 81 1.50 5.98 -5.67
CA GLY A 81 0.90 6.37 -4.39
C GLY A 81 1.49 5.57 -3.22
N TYR A 82 1.50 6.17 -2.03
CA TYR A 82 1.94 5.52 -0.80
C TYR A 82 1.10 5.94 0.40
N LEU A 83 0.64 4.96 1.14
CA LEU A 83 -0.05 5.13 2.42
C LEU A 83 0.84 4.56 3.53
N PRO A 84 1.40 5.41 4.41
CA PRO A 84 2.24 4.96 5.52
C PRO A 84 1.42 4.25 6.62
N GLN A 85 2.11 3.48 7.46
CA GLN A 85 1.53 2.84 8.64
C GLN A 85 1.00 3.88 9.64
N GLU A 86 1.77 4.95 9.87
CA GLU A 86 1.39 6.00 10.82
C GLU A 86 0.24 6.86 10.29
N PRO A 87 -0.73 7.22 11.16
CA PRO A 87 -1.82 8.09 10.79
C PRO A 87 -1.34 9.46 10.28
N SER A 88 -1.82 9.87 9.12
CA SER A 88 -1.41 11.09 8.43
C SER A 88 -2.53 12.13 8.28
N VAL A 89 -3.75 11.83 8.75
CA VAL A 89 -4.90 12.75 8.65
C VAL A 89 -4.63 14.06 9.39
N PHE A 90 -4.99 15.18 8.80
CA PHE A 90 -4.95 16.48 9.48
C PHE A 90 -6.10 16.56 10.49
N ARG A 91 -5.77 16.35 11.77
CA ARG A 91 -6.75 16.18 12.84
C ARG A 91 -7.69 17.35 13.05
N LYS A 92 -7.21 18.59 12.77
CA LYS A 92 -7.97 19.84 12.95
C LYS A 92 -8.69 20.31 11.67
N LEU A 93 -8.69 19.52 10.64
CA LEU A 93 -9.44 19.74 9.40
C LEU A 93 -10.58 18.73 9.30
N THR A 94 -11.67 19.11 8.62
CA THR A 94 -12.75 18.20 8.24
C THR A 94 -12.25 17.17 7.22
N VAL A 95 -13.03 16.12 6.97
CA VAL A 95 -12.72 15.16 5.88
C VAL A 95 -12.65 15.87 4.55
N ARG A 96 -13.61 16.75 4.26
CA ARG A 96 -13.63 17.62 3.08
C ARG A 96 -12.31 18.39 2.92
N GLU A 97 -11.93 19.14 3.94
CA GLU A 97 -10.69 19.96 3.96
C GLU A 97 -9.43 19.10 3.83
N ASN A 98 -9.40 17.91 4.44
CA ASN A 98 -8.30 16.96 4.31
C ASN A 98 -8.04 16.55 2.86
N ILE A 99 -9.08 16.33 2.07
CA ILE A 99 -8.97 15.92 0.67
C ILE A 99 -8.70 17.14 -0.22
N LEU A 100 -9.42 18.26 0.02
CA LEU A 100 -9.25 19.50 -0.75
C LEU A 100 -7.82 20.03 -0.66
N ALA A 101 -7.16 19.98 0.50
CA ALA A 101 -5.77 20.40 0.65
C ALA A 101 -4.81 19.70 -0.34
N PHE A 102 -5.10 18.46 -0.73
CA PHE A 102 -4.32 17.75 -1.75
C PHE A 102 -4.79 18.08 -3.18
N LEU A 103 -6.09 18.29 -3.38
CA LEU A 103 -6.64 18.68 -4.67
C LEU A 103 -6.17 20.08 -5.08
N GLU A 104 -5.91 20.97 -4.12
CA GLU A 104 -5.38 22.33 -4.38
C GLU A 104 -3.98 22.33 -4.98
N GLU A 105 -3.18 21.29 -4.73
CA GLU A 105 -1.86 21.10 -5.33
C GLU A 105 -1.91 20.57 -6.78
N THR A 106 -3.11 20.26 -7.29
CA THR A 106 -3.32 19.82 -8.67
C THR A 106 -3.60 21.00 -9.60
N SER A 107 -3.51 20.78 -10.91
CA SER A 107 -3.87 21.77 -11.94
C SER A 107 -5.38 21.90 -12.18
N LEU A 108 -6.24 21.17 -11.42
CA LEU A 108 -7.67 21.21 -11.58
C LEU A 108 -8.26 22.56 -11.21
N SER A 109 -9.24 23.03 -11.96
CA SER A 109 -10.06 24.20 -11.63
C SER A 109 -10.88 23.96 -10.35
N LYS A 110 -11.41 25.03 -9.76
CA LYS A 110 -12.24 24.91 -8.54
C LYS A 110 -13.42 23.96 -8.74
N GLY A 111 -14.10 24.03 -9.90
CA GLY A 111 -15.23 23.15 -10.22
C GLY A 111 -14.84 21.68 -10.32
N GLU A 112 -13.74 21.40 -11.03
CA GLU A 112 -13.20 20.05 -11.18
C GLU A 112 -12.71 19.46 -9.84
N ARG A 113 -12.15 20.28 -8.94
CA ARG A 113 -11.78 19.85 -7.58
C ARG A 113 -12.99 19.43 -6.76
N GLU A 114 -14.08 20.19 -6.84
CA GLU A 114 -15.33 19.85 -6.15
C GLU A 114 -15.99 18.59 -6.70
N GLU A 115 -15.91 18.36 -8.00
CA GLU A 115 -16.38 17.12 -8.62
C GLU A 115 -15.50 15.93 -8.17
N ARG A 116 -14.18 16.08 -8.27
CA ARG A 116 -13.24 15.04 -7.85
C ARG A 116 -13.33 14.72 -6.36
N LEU A 117 -13.55 15.72 -5.51
CA LEU A 117 -13.82 15.52 -4.09
C LEU A 117 -15.05 14.62 -3.87
N ARG A 118 -16.18 14.94 -4.53
CA ARG A 118 -17.42 14.13 -4.41
C ARG A 118 -17.21 12.69 -4.87
N GLU A 119 -16.47 12.48 -5.96
CA GLU A 119 -16.11 11.14 -6.43
C GLU A 119 -15.30 10.38 -5.38
N LEU A 120 -14.25 11.00 -4.82
CA LEU A 120 -13.38 10.36 -3.82
C LEU A 120 -14.16 10.04 -2.53
N LEU A 121 -15.04 10.93 -2.07
CA LEU A 121 -15.89 10.69 -0.90
C LEU A 121 -16.82 9.49 -1.11
N ALA A 122 -17.45 9.42 -2.28
CA ALA A 122 -18.33 8.31 -2.65
C ALA A 122 -17.57 6.99 -2.80
N GLU A 123 -16.42 7.01 -3.49
CA GLU A 123 -15.56 5.85 -3.72
C GLU A 123 -15.07 5.26 -2.40
N MET A 124 -14.65 6.11 -1.46
CA MET A 124 -14.19 5.70 -0.14
C MET A 124 -15.32 5.47 0.85
N ARG A 125 -16.59 5.69 0.47
CA ARG A 125 -17.78 5.55 1.34
C ARG A 125 -17.68 6.37 2.62
N ILE A 126 -17.20 7.62 2.49
CA ILE A 126 -17.02 8.57 3.60
C ILE A 126 -17.82 9.86 3.42
N SER A 127 -18.77 9.91 2.48
CA SER A 127 -19.63 11.09 2.26
C SER A 127 -20.45 11.48 3.51
N HIS A 128 -20.82 10.50 4.34
CA HIS A 128 -21.60 10.74 5.57
C HIS A 128 -20.81 11.45 6.67
N VAL A 129 -19.47 11.48 6.57
CA VAL A 129 -18.55 12.14 7.52
C VAL A 129 -17.81 13.31 6.89
N GLU A 130 -18.26 13.82 5.73
CA GLU A 130 -17.58 14.89 4.97
C GLU A 130 -17.23 16.10 5.84
N GLU A 131 -18.14 16.55 6.70
CA GLU A 131 -17.96 17.70 7.59
C GLU A 131 -17.41 17.31 8.98
N THR A 132 -17.08 16.04 9.20
CA THR A 132 -16.54 15.57 10.47
C THR A 132 -15.05 15.90 10.57
N MET A 133 -14.64 16.39 11.73
CA MET A 133 -13.23 16.70 12.02
C MET A 133 -12.36 15.43 12.09
N GLY A 134 -11.14 15.49 11.59
CA GLY A 134 -10.22 14.37 11.55
C GLY A 134 -9.93 13.69 12.90
N TYR A 135 -10.01 14.45 14.03
CA TYR A 135 -9.82 13.87 15.36
C TYR A 135 -11.03 13.05 15.84
N SER A 136 -12.21 13.22 15.24
CA SER A 136 -13.45 12.52 15.61
C SER A 136 -13.72 11.26 14.78
N LEU A 137 -12.89 10.98 13.78
CA LEU A 137 -13.04 9.82 12.90
C LEU A 137 -12.70 8.51 13.62
N SER A 138 -13.47 7.47 13.36
CA SER A 138 -13.08 6.09 13.65
C SER A 138 -11.79 5.69 12.92
N GLY A 139 -11.15 4.60 13.35
CA GLY A 139 -9.95 4.08 12.69
C GLY A 139 -10.16 3.79 11.21
N GLY A 140 -11.27 3.15 10.87
CA GLY A 140 -11.61 2.80 9.50
C GLY A 140 -11.96 4.01 8.62
N GLU A 141 -12.71 4.98 9.13
CA GLU A 141 -13.00 6.23 8.42
C GLU A 141 -11.72 7.01 8.15
N ARG A 142 -10.87 7.16 9.16
CA ARG A 142 -9.57 7.82 9.04
C ARG A 142 -8.73 7.17 7.94
N ARG A 143 -8.63 5.84 7.92
CA ARG A 143 -7.86 5.11 6.91
C ARG A 143 -8.41 5.33 5.49
N ARG A 144 -9.74 5.37 5.33
CA ARG A 144 -10.37 5.68 4.04
C ARG A 144 -10.13 7.12 3.58
N VAL A 145 -10.08 8.11 4.49
CA VAL A 145 -9.67 9.49 4.16
C VAL A 145 -8.22 9.54 3.69
N GLU A 146 -7.32 8.83 4.34
CA GLU A 146 -5.90 8.76 3.96
C GLU A 146 -5.71 8.13 2.58
N ILE A 147 -6.47 7.08 2.27
CA ILE A 147 -6.50 6.47 0.93
C ILE A 147 -7.07 7.47 -0.10
N ALA A 148 -8.19 8.15 0.21
CA ALA A 148 -8.76 9.17 -0.67
C ALA A 148 -7.72 10.23 -1.07
N ARG A 149 -6.92 10.69 -0.11
CA ARG A 149 -5.82 11.64 -0.36
C ARG A 149 -4.76 11.07 -1.30
N SER A 150 -4.42 9.79 -1.13
CA SER A 150 -3.46 9.10 -2.02
C SER A 150 -3.99 8.95 -3.45
N LEU A 151 -5.32 8.92 -3.63
CA LEU A 151 -5.97 8.80 -4.94
C LEU A 151 -6.13 10.14 -5.68
N VAL A 152 -5.86 11.26 -5.04
CA VAL A 152 -5.91 12.59 -5.69
C VAL A 152 -5.00 12.67 -6.91
N ILE A 153 -3.82 12.04 -6.85
CA ILE A 153 -2.86 12.00 -7.96
C ILE A 153 -3.20 10.96 -9.04
N SER A 154 -4.35 10.26 -8.92
CA SER A 154 -4.76 9.18 -9.83
C SER A 154 -3.64 8.15 -10.06
N PRO A 155 -3.18 7.46 -9.01
CA PRO A 155 -2.02 6.58 -9.09
C PRO A 155 -2.26 5.37 -10.01
N GLU A 156 -1.22 4.91 -10.71
CA GLU A 156 -1.22 3.62 -11.40
C GLU A 156 -0.94 2.46 -10.42
N PHE A 157 -0.12 2.74 -9.40
CA PHE A 157 0.21 1.79 -8.32
C PHE A 157 0.11 2.46 -6.96
N LEU A 158 -0.43 1.73 -5.99
CA LEU A 158 -0.61 2.19 -4.62
C LEU A 158 0.02 1.20 -3.63
N LEU A 159 0.91 1.68 -2.78
CA LEU A 159 1.50 0.90 -1.70
C LEU A 159 0.78 1.22 -0.40
N LEU A 160 0.24 0.19 0.27
CA LEU A 160 -0.47 0.28 1.54
C LEU A 160 0.35 -0.39 2.64
N ASP A 161 0.91 0.39 3.55
CA ASP A 161 1.70 -0.11 4.68
C ASP A 161 0.79 -0.29 5.89
N GLU A 162 0.54 -1.55 6.25
CA GLU A 162 -0.34 -2.01 7.34
C GLU A 162 -1.72 -1.32 7.34
N PRO A 163 -2.50 -1.43 6.24
CA PRO A 163 -3.77 -0.73 6.13
C PRO A 163 -4.84 -1.22 7.12
N PHE A 164 -4.75 -2.45 7.60
CA PHE A 164 -5.71 -3.06 8.52
C PHE A 164 -5.34 -2.89 10.00
N ALA A 165 -4.17 -2.32 10.29
CA ALA A 165 -3.68 -2.19 11.66
C ALA A 165 -4.56 -1.25 12.50
N GLY A 166 -5.00 -1.74 13.68
CA GLY A 166 -5.70 -0.93 14.67
C GLY A 166 -7.12 -0.48 14.26
N ILE A 167 -7.76 -1.16 13.32
CA ILE A 167 -9.15 -0.95 12.95
C ILE A 167 -10.00 -2.17 13.33
N ASP A 168 -11.30 -1.96 13.53
CA ASP A 168 -12.24 -3.00 13.91
C ASP A 168 -12.59 -3.93 12.72
N PRO A 169 -13.08 -5.17 12.97
CA PRO A 169 -13.34 -6.15 11.91
C PRO A 169 -14.35 -5.71 10.84
N ILE A 170 -15.34 -4.88 11.20
CA ILE A 170 -16.34 -4.38 10.24
C ILE A 170 -15.66 -3.40 9.30
N SER A 171 -14.86 -2.50 9.85
CA SER A 171 -14.06 -1.55 9.08
C SER A 171 -13.01 -2.21 8.19
N VAL A 172 -12.42 -3.35 8.63
CA VAL A 172 -11.53 -4.18 7.80
C VAL A 172 -12.29 -4.68 6.56
N ALA A 173 -13.47 -5.29 6.73
CA ALA A 173 -14.27 -5.80 5.63
C ALA A 173 -14.66 -4.69 4.62
N ASP A 174 -14.95 -3.48 5.10
CA ASP A 174 -15.25 -2.35 4.22
C ASP A 174 -13.99 -1.84 3.49
N LEU A 175 -12.84 -1.82 4.15
CA LEU A 175 -11.57 -1.45 3.53
C LEU A 175 -11.14 -2.48 2.47
N GLN A 176 -11.39 -3.77 2.70
CA GLN A 176 -11.18 -4.83 1.70
C GLN A 176 -12.00 -4.56 0.42
N LYS A 177 -13.28 -4.16 0.56
CA LYS A 177 -14.13 -3.78 -0.60
C LYS A 177 -13.56 -2.56 -1.34
N VAL A 178 -13.04 -1.58 -0.62
CA VAL A 178 -12.36 -0.41 -1.22
C VAL A 178 -11.15 -0.87 -2.04
N ILE A 179 -10.27 -1.71 -1.49
CA ILE A 179 -9.08 -2.24 -2.18
C ILE A 179 -9.47 -3.01 -3.45
N LEU A 180 -10.48 -3.88 -3.36
CA LEU A 180 -11.00 -4.58 -4.54
C LEU A 180 -11.61 -3.63 -5.59
N GLY A 181 -12.23 -2.53 -5.13
CA GLY A 181 -12.69 -1.45 -6.02
C GLY A 181 -11.55 -0.77 -6.76
N LEU A 182 -10.42 -0.51 -6.09
CA LEU A 182 -9.21 0.05 -6.73
C LEU A 182 -8.63 -0.90 -7.78
N LYS A 183 -8.54 -2.19 -7.45
CA LYS A 183 -8.17 -3.24 -8.42
C LYS A 183 -9.07 -3.20 -9.66
N GLY A 184 -10.40 -3.12 -9.48
CA GLY A 184 -11.37 -3.03 -10.57
C GLY A 184 -11.21 -1.80 -11.47
N LYS A 185 -10.57 -0.75 -10.97
CA LYS A 185 -10.21 0.46 -11.72
C LYS A 185 -8.84 0.35 -12.43
N GLY A 186 -8.18 -0.79 -12.34
CA GLY A 186 -6.87 -1.01 -12.93
C GLY A 186 -5.70 -0.49 -12.12
N ILE A 187 -5.90 -0.10 -10.84
CA ILE A 187 -4.82 0.30 -9.95
C ILE A 187 -4.16 -0.96 -9.39
N GLY A 188 -2.83 -1.07 -9.55
CA GLY A 188 -2.05 -2.14 -8.90
C GLY A 188 -1.83 -1.79 -7.42
N VAL A 189 -2.10 -2.71 -6.49
CA VAL A 189 -2.00 -2.45 -5.05
C VAL A 189 -1.02 -3.41 -4.39
N ILE A 190 0.03 -2.90 -3.73
CA ILE A 190 0.90 -3.71 -2.86
C ILE A 190 0.50 -3.46 -1.42
N ILE A 191 0.26 -4.54 -0.67
CA ILE A 191 -0.14 -4.48 0.73
C ILE A 191 0.88 -5.20 1.59
N THR A 192 1.35 -4.55 2.66
CA THR A 192 1.99 -5.25 3.78
C THR A 192 1.13 -5.11 5.02
N ASP A 193 0.94 -6.21 5.73
CA ASP A 193 0.22 -6.20 7.01
C ASP A 193 0.68 -7.39 7.86
N HIS A 194 0.47 -7.30 9.15
CA HIS A 194 0.67 -8.42 10.07
C HIS A 194 -0.61 -9.26 10.22
N ASN A 195 -1.77 -8.75 9.81
CA ASN A 195 -3.00 -9.53 9.70
C ASN A 195 -3.04 -10.29 8.36
N VAL A 196 -2.41 -11.44 8.36
CA VAL A 196 -2.19 -12.25 7.14
C VAL A 196 -3.51 -12.69 6.51
N ARG A 197 -4.48 -13.13 7.32
CA ARG A 197 -5.77 -13.62 6.82
C ARG A 197 -6.50 -12.52 6.05
N ASP A 198 -6.65 -11.35 6.65
CA ASP A 198 -7.36 -10.23 6.02
C ASP A 198 -6.65 -9.74 4.76
N THR A 199 -5.32 -9.80 4.74
CA THR A 199 -4.52 -9.44 3.57
C THR A 199 -4.68 -10.46 2.45
N LEU A 200 -4.52 -11.76 2.74
CA LEU A 200 -4.64 -12.80 1.72
C LEU A 200 -6.04 -12.86 1.09
N THR A 201 -7.08 -12.49 1.83
CA THR A 201 -8.47 -12.44 1.31
C THR A 201 -8.63 -11.51 0.12
N VAL A 202 -7.82 -10.47 0.01
CA VAL A 202 -7.90 -9.48 -1.12
C VAL A 202 -6.79 -9.63 -2.15
N CYS A 203 -5.76 -10.43 -1.87
CA CYS A 203 -4.62 -10.61 -2.75
C CYS A 203 -4.88 -11.61 -3.88
N ASP A 204 -4.36 -11.33 -5.07
CA ASP A 204 -4.24 -12.30 -6.16
C ASP A 204 -3.08 -13.26 -5.92
N ARG A 205 -1.98 -12.74 -5.37
CA ARG A 205 -0.80 -13.49 -4.93
C ARG A 205 -0.05 -12.74 -3.84
N ALA A 206 0.88 -13.42 -3.20
CA ALA A 206 1.71 -12.81 -2.18
C ALA A 206 3.17 -13.30 -2.25
N TYR A 207 4.07 -12.44 -1.79
CA TYR A 207 5.45 -12.75 -1.48
C TYR A 207 5.60 -12.90 0.03
N ILE A 208 6.13 -14.02 0.48
CA ILE A 208 6.51 -14.22 1.87
C ILE A 208 7.99 -13.91 2.01
N ILE A 209 8.30 -12.92 2.87
CA ILE A 209 9.67 -12.50 3.16
C ILE A 209 10.07 -13.00 4.54
N SER A 210 11.25 -13.57 4.62
CA SER A 210 11.90 -13.96 5.86
C SER A 210 13.38 -13.59 5.79
N GLU A 211 13.93 -13.01 6.86
CA GLU A 211 15.33 -12.65 6.99
C GLU A 211 15.94 -11.83 5.81
N GLY A 212 15.11 -11.01 5.17
CA GLY A 212 15.51 -10.14 4.05
C GLY A 212 15.47 -10.80 2.67
N GLU A 213 14.97 -12.04 2.55
CA GLU A 213 14.87 -12.80 1.30
C GLU A 213 13.41 -13.22 1.03
N ILE A 214 13.05 -13.43 -0.25
CA ILE A 214 11.78 -14.04 -0.60
C ILE A 214 11.85 -15.54 -0.31
N LEU A 215 11.01 -16.00 0.61
CA LEU A 215 10.88 -17.39 0.99
C LEU A 215 9.99 -18.15 0.03
N LEU A 216 8.88 -17.54 -0.39
CA LEU A 216 7.88 -18.12 -1.28
C LEU A 216 7.11 -17.01 -2.00
N GLU A 217 6.72 -17.27 -3.24
CA GLU A 217 5.73 -16.53 -4.01
C GLU A 217 4.63 -17.50 -4.43
N GLY A 218 3.36 -17.11 -4.29
CA GLY A 218 2.23 -17.95 -4.68
C GLY A 218 0.89 -17.27 -4.46
N ASN A 219 -0.18 -17.94 -4.89
CA ASN A 219 -1.55 -17.54 -4.58
C ASN A 219 -1.89 -17.77 -3.10
N PRO A 220 -3.01 -17.22 -2.58
CA PRO A 220 -3.38 -17.35 -1.18
C PRO A 220 -3.44 -18.80 -0.66
N GLU A 221 -3.95 -19.76 -1.46
CA GLU A 221 -4.03 -21.17 -1.08
C GLU A 221 -2.64 -21.83 -1.00
N GLU A 222 -1.76 -21.54 -1.96
CA GLU A 222 -0.37 -22.01 -1.97
C GLU A 222 0.40 -21.50 -0.74
N ILE A 223 0.24 -20.22 -0.40
CA ILE A 223 0.84 -19.60 0.78
C ILE A 223 0.33 -20.29 2.06
N ALA A 224 -1.00 -20.43 2.21
CA ALA A 224 -1.64 -20.98 3.39
C ALA A 224 -1.33 -22.48 3.60
N SER A 225 -1.12 -23.24 2.52
CA SER A 225 -0.80 -24.66 2.57
C SER A 225 0.68 -24.99 2.71
N SER A 226 1.57 -24.01 2.50
CA SER A 226 3.02 -24.24 2.55
C SER A 226 3.52 -24.63 3.96
N PRO A 227 4.08 -25.84 4.17
CA PRO A 227 4.62 -26.24 5.47
C PRO A 227 5.69 -25.29 5.98
N ARG A 228 6.58 -24.82 5.09
CA ARG A 228 7.68 -23.90 5.44
C ARG A 228 7.16 -22.53 5.87
N VAL A 229 6.10 -22.02 5.25
CA VAL A 229 5.49 -20.73 5.61
C VAL A 229 4.75 -20.85 6.93
N ARG A 230 4.07 -21.99 7.17
CA ARG A 230 3.42 -22.29 8.45
C ARG A 230 4.42 -22.36 9.60
N GLU A 231 5.51 -23.08 9.43
CA GLU A 231 6.56 -23.21 10.45
C GLU A 231 7.18 -21.84 10.83
N ILE A 232 7.47 -20.99 9.85
CA ILE A 232 8.23 -19.74 10.07
C ILE A 232 7.34 -18.55 10.44
N TYR A 233 6.07 -18.52 9.95
CA TYR A 233 5.28 -17.32 10.01
C TYR A 233 3.81 -17.50 10.39
N LEU A 234 3.08 -18.45 9.79
CA LEU A 234 1.62 -18.55 9.98
C LEU A 234 1.20 -19.34 11.22
N GLY A 235 2.02 -20.29 11.67
CA GLY A 235 1.66 -21.30 12.65
C GLY A 235 0.86 -22.46 12.04
N GLU A 236 0.89 -23.63 12.70
CA GLU A 236 0.29 -24.87 12.16
C GLU A 236 -1.25 -24.80 12.03
N GLN A 237 -1.92 -24.04 12.90
CA GLN A 237 -3.39 -23.93 12.94
C GLN A 237 -3.96 -22.84 12.01
N PHE A 238 -3.14 -22.22 11.17
CA PHE A 238 -3.62 -21.18 10.26
C PHE A 238 -4.56 -21.75 9.21
N SER A 239 -5.69 -21.07 8.98
CA SER A 239 -6.65 -21.31 7.90
C SER A 239 -7.09 -19.97 7.29
N LEU A 240 -7.32 -19.94 6.00
CA LEU A 240 -7.94 -18.82 5.29
C LEU A 240 -9.42 -18.68 5.64
#